data_b617ce785cc58d95c19fab51471144df
#
_entry.id   b617ce785cc58d95c19fab51471144df
#
_cell.length_a   1.000
_cell.length_b   1.000
_cell.length_c   1.000
_cell.angle_alpha   90.00
_cell.angle_beta   90.00
_cell.angle_gamma   90.00
#
_symmetry.space_group_name_H-M   'P 1'
#
loop_
_entity.id
_entity.type
_entity.pdbx_description
1 polymer ?
#
loop_
_entity_poly.entity_id
_entity_poly.type
_entity_poly.pdbx_seq_one_letter_code
_entity_poly.pdbx_strand_id
1 'polypeptide(L)'
;MEKSMATNKSNIDVDYQVISSRFSVENIEELQQGVEHLNEHGYAIFSNILTNDEINNSIDLLWKHLENLKSPYNIRRNDPETWNKHWPGISNIGLLNDHGIGQSEFMWYIRGKPNVKKVFSHIWNSNELFTSFDGAGCFRDWHLNKTWKTQSGWYHCDQNPFRKPDRCSIQGFVSLTDNDESTGGLVIVRDSHKNFIDLQFIVDENRLWGDFVSIPDEIIERIHPRLVKCKAGDLIVWDSRSIHCNTPAPIDKQKDNSLSEFQLLRIVAYICMSPLSMFEPDGVRYENLEEFRELREDFVRDRTTCTHWPLELITASMYFY
;
A
#
# COMPACT_ATOMS: atom_id res chain seq x y z
N MET A 1 19.44 16.93 9.05
CA MET A 1 18.80 18.23 8.76
C MET A 1 17.37 17.93 8.37
N GLU A 2 16.47 17.95 9.36
CA GLU A 2 15.03 17.86 9.11
C GLU A 2 14.58 19.15 8.43
N LYS A 3 14.38 19.13 7.11
CA LYS A 3 13.61 20.18 6.46
C LYS A 3 12.13 19.87 6.68
N SER A 4 11.54 20.65 7.58
CA SER A 4 10.13 20.84 7.80
C SER A 4 9.37 20.84 6.45
N MET A 5 8.65 19.75 6.18
CA MET A 5 7.56 19.73 5.18
C MET A 5 6.30 20.33 5.82
N ALA A 6 6.37 21.56 6.26
CA ALA A 6 5.22 22.32 6.69
C ALA A 6 4.90 23.38 5.62
N THR A 7 4.25 22.97 4.55
CA THR A 7 3.53 23.89 3.68
C THR A 7 2.04 23.79 4.00
N ASN A 8 1.37 24.92 4.09
CA ASN A 8 -0.09 25.03 4.16
C ASN A 8 -0.69 24.28 2.97
N LYS A 9 -1.04 22.99 3.19
CA LYS A 9 -1.72 22.21 2.16
C LYS A 9 -3.15 22.73 2.06
N SER A 10 -3.51 23.19 0.87
CA SER A 10 -4.89 23.49 0.49
C SER A 10 -5.78 22.34 0.97
N ASN A 11 -6.90 22.65 1.61
CA ASN A 11 -7.93 21.67 1.96
C ASN A 11 -8.55 21.16 0.64
N ILE A 12 -7.92 20.14 0.05
CA ILE A 12 -8.51 19.46 -1.10
C ILE A 12 -9.66 18.63 -0.57
N ASP A 13 -10.82 18.88 -1.13
CA ASP A 13 -12.03 18.15 -0.75
C ASP A 13 -11.98 16.75 -1.37
N VAL A 14 -11.77 15.75 -0.51
CA VAL A 14 -11.83 14.34 -0.91
C VAL A 14 -13.29 13.93 -1.00
N ASP A 15 -13.68 13.33 -2.10
CA ASP A 15 -15.03 12.77 -2.23
C ASP A 15 -15.13 11.46 -1.42
N TYR A 16 -15.78 11.56 -0.28
CA TYR A 16 -16.07 10.44 0.62
C TYR A 16 -17.40 9.75 0.33
N GLN A 17 -18.23 10.26 -0.60
CA GLN A 17 -19.56 9.73 -0.86
C GLN A 17 -19.60 8.71 -2.01
N VAL A 18 -18.56 8.67 -2.84
CA VAL A 18 -18.49 7.74 -3.96
C VAL A 18 -18.56 6.29 -3.49
N ILE A 19 -19.44 5.52 -4.10
CA ILE A 19 -19.49 4.07 -3.95
C ILE A 19 -18.45 3.48 -4.91
N SER A 20 -17.55 2.67 -4.38
CA SER A 20 -16.55 1.96 -5.18
C SER A 20 -17.11 0.63 -5.67
N SER A 21 -16.99 0.38 -6.98
CA SER A 21 -17.36 -0.92 -7.56
C SER A 21 -16.42 -2.02 -7.06
N ARG A 22 -16.98 -3.17 -6.70
CA ARG A 22 -16.24 -4.34 -6.21
C ARG A 22 -16.52 -5.51 -7.14
N PHE A 23 -15.50 -6.24 -7.56
CA PHE A 23 -15.56 -7.33 -8.53
C PHE A 23 -15.18 -8.64 -7.85
N SER A 24 -16.05 -9.65 -7.91
CA SER A 24 -15.80 -10.94 -7.27
C SER A 24 -14.75 -11.75 -8.03
N VAL A 25 -13.75 -12.26 -7.31
CA VAL A 25 -12.75 -13.19 -7.90
C VAL A 25 -13.32 -14.58 -8.17
N GLU A 26 -14.46 -14.91 -7.59
CA GLU A 26 -15.13 -16.20 -7.79
C GLU A 26 -15.87 -16.23 -9.13
N ASN A 27 -16.26 -15.07 -9.66
CA ASN A 27 -16.89 -14.92 -10.95
C ASN A 27 -15.87 -14.43 -11.98
N ILE A 28 -15.62 -15.24 -13.02
CA ILE A 28 -14.61 -14.94 -14.05
C ILE A 28 -14.97 -13.69 -14.87
N GLU A 29 -16.26 -13.43 -15.10
CA GLU A 29 -16.71 -12.24 -15.84
C GLU A 29 -16.49 -10.97 -15.00
N GLU A 30 -16.81 -11.02 -13.70
CA GLU A 30 -16.52 -9.90 -12.79
C GLU A 30 -15.02 -9.67 -12.62
N LEU A 31 -14.21 -10.75 -12.53
CA LEU A 31 -12.76 -10.63 -12.47
C LEU A 31 -12.23 -9.90 -13.71
N GLN A 32 -12.73 -10.23 -14.90
CA GLN A 32 -12.36 -9.55 -16.15
C GLN A 32 -12.82 -8.09 -16.14
N GLN A 33 -14.06 -7.81 -15.71
CA GLN A 33 -14.56 -6.44 -15.55
C GLN A 33 -13.70 -5.61 -14.58
N GLY A 34 -13.21 -6.23 -13.50
CA GLY A 34 -12.28 -5.59 -12.57
C GLY A 34 -10.96 -5.20 -13.22
N VAL A 35 -10.41 -6.06 -14.09
CA VAL A 35 -9.20 -5.75 -14.87
C VAL A 35 -9.47 -4.61 -15.87
N GLU A 36 -10.62 -4.61 -16.53
CA GLU A 36 -11.03 -3.54 -17.44
C GLU A 36 -11.20 -2.22 -16.67
N HIS A 37 -11.81 -2.27 -15.49
CA HIS A 37 -11.95 -1.11 -14.60
C HIS A 37 -10.58 -0.54 -14.17
N LEU A 38 -9.62 -1.40 -13.83
CA LEU A 38 -8.24 -0.99 -13.55
C LEU A 38 -7.61 -0.29 -14.74
N ASN A 39 -7.76 -0.87 -15.94
CA ASN A 39 -7.20 -0.29 -17.17
C ASN A 39 -7.84 1.06 -17.51
N GLU A 40 -9.15 1.20 -17.30
CA GLU A 40 -9.88 2.43 -17.61
C GLU A 40 -9.66 3.52 -16.54
N HIS A 41 -9.63 3.16 -15.25
CA HIS A 41 -9.70 4.13 -14.17
C HIS A 41 -8.47 4.20 -13.27
N GLY A 42 -7.47 3.34 -13.51
CA GLY A 42 -6.22 3.32 -12.78
C GLY A 42 -6.29 2.58 -11.43
N TYR A 43 -7.44 2.01 -11.06
CA TYR A 43 -7.60 1.20 -9.85
C TYR A 43 -8.76 0.21 -9.98
N ALA A 44 -8.78 -0.82 -9.15
CA ALA A 44 -9.91 -1.74 -9.00
C ALA A 44 -9.94 -2.36 -7.59
N ILE A 45 -11.12 -2.87 -7.22
CA ILE A 45 -11.32 -3.59 -5.95
C ILE A 45 -11.83 -4.99 -6.29
N PHE A 46 -11.08 -6.00 -5.85
CA PHE A 46 -11.47 -7.40 -6.00
C PHE A 46 -11.96 -7.94 -4.65
N SER A 47 -13.19 -8.45 -4.63
CA SER A 47 -13.82 -9.02 -3.44
C SER A 47 -13.63 -10.53 -3.36
N ASN A 48 -13.91 -11.10 -2.17
CA ASN A 48 -13.78 -12.53 -1.87
C ASN A 48 -12.33 -13.05 -1.96
N ILE A 49 -11.36 -12.20 -1.62
CA ILE A 49 -9.94 -12.59 -1.59
C ILE A 49 -9.67 -13.44 -0.34
N LEU A 50 -10.14 -12.99 0.84
CA LEU A 50 -10.02 -13.70 2.11
C LEU A 50 -11.40 -13.98 2.72
N THR A 51 -11.54 -15.13 3.34
CA THR A 51 -12.67 -15.46 4.24
C THR A 51 -12.50 -14.76 5.58
N ASN A 52 -13.57 -14.72 6.39
CA ASN A 52 -13.53 -14.14 7.74
C ASN A 52 -12.49 -14.84 8.64
N ASP A 53 -12.36 -16.17 8.55
CA ASP A 53 -11.37 -16.92 9.32
C ASP A 53 -9.94 -16.56 8.88
N GLU A 54 -9.71 -16.36 7.61
CA GLU A 54 -8.41 -15.94 7.07
C GLU A 54 -8.06 -14.51 7.47
N ILE A 55 -9.05 -13.60 7.52
CA ILE A 55 -8.88 -12.24 8.03
C ILE A 55 -8.46 -12.28 9.50
N ASN A 56 -9.20 -13.01 10.35
CA ASN A 56 -8.90 -13.13 11.78
C ASN A 56 -7.50 -13.73 12.00
N ASN A 57 -7.16 -14.80 11.30
CA ASN A 57 -5.83 -15.40 11.39
C ASN A 57 -4.73 -14.42 10.94
N SER A 58 -4.97 -13.64 9.90
CA SER A 58 -4.02 -12.61 9.45
C SER A 58 -3.80 -11.55 10.53
N ILE A 59 -4.86 -11.07 11.16
CA ILE A 59 -4.78 -10.10 12.26
C ILE A 59 -3.98 -10.68 13.44
N ASP A 60 -4.20 -11.94 13.81
CA ASP A 60 -3.46 -12.61 14.87
C ASP A 60 -1.97 -12.76 14.55
N LEU A 61 -1.64 -13.10 13.29
CA LEU A 61 -0.25 -13.15 12.82
C LEU A 61 0.44 -11.79 12.84
N LEU A 62 -0.26 -10.71 12.50
CA LEU A 62 0.27 -9.35 12.63
C LEU A 62 0.57 -9.02 14.09
N TRP A 63 -0.38 -9.27 15.00
CA TRP A 63 -0.17 -9.00 16.42
C TRP A 63 0.96 -9.86 16.99
N LYS A 64 1.05 -11.12 16.61
CA LYS A 64 2.20 -11.99 16.95
C LYS A 64 3.53 -11.35 16.52
N HIS A 65 3.60 -10.74 15.32
CA HIS A 65 4.79 -10.04 14.86
C HIS A 65 5.09 -8.81 15.72
N LEU A 66 4.10 -7.94 15.96
CA LEU A 66 4.26 -6.69 16.73
C LEU A 66 4.66 -6.94 18.18
N GLU A 67 4.06 -7.93 18.84
CA GLU A 67 4.33 -8.28 20.23
C GLU A 67 5.71 -8.94 20.43
N ASN A 68 6.27 -9.53 19.37
CA ASN A 68 7.61 -10.13 19.40
C ASN A 68 8.75 -9.16 19.02
N LEU A 69 8.44 -7.88 18.77
CA LEU A 69 9.47 -6.88 18.52
C LEU A 69 10.35 -6.68 19.77
N LYS A 70 11.67 -6.61 19.54
CA LYS A 70 12.64 -6.40 20.63
C LYS A 70 12.57 -4.97 21.17
N SER A 71 13.13 -4.77 22.39
CA SER A 71 13.33 -3.44 22.95
C SER A 71 13.84 -2.44 21.91
N PRO A 72 13.29 -1.20 21.86
CA PRO A 72 12.43 -0.58 22.87
C PRO A 72 10.91 -0.81 22.71
N TYR A 73 10.49 -1.57 21.71
CA TYR A 73 9.07 -1.87 21.45
C TYR A 73 8.56 -2.84 22.53
N ASN A 74 7.55 -2.50 23.22
CA ASN A 74 6.91 -3.37 24.23
C ASN A 74 5.41 -3.38 23.98
N ILE A 75 5.05 -3.61 22.71
CA ILE A 75 3.68 -3.52 22.23
C ILE A 75 2.87 -4.70 22.78
N ARG A 76 1.66 -4.42 23.24
CA ARG A 76 0.67 -5.40 23.65
C ARG A 76 -0.67 -5.12 22.99
N ARG A 77 -1.25 -6.14 22.34
CA ARG A 77 -2.54 -6.00 21.63
C ARG A 77 -3.63 -5.42 22.52
N ASN A 78 -3.73 -5.91 23.74
CA ASN A 78 -4.82 -5.58 24.66
C ASN A 78 -4.48 -4.39 25.60
N ASP A 79 -3.40 -3.68 25.31
CA ASP A 79 -2.96 -2.53 26.11
C ASP A 79 -2.49 -1.37 25.19
N PRO A 80 -3.40 -0.50 24.74
CA PRO A 80 -3.08 0.62 23.87
C PRO A 80 -2.12 1.63 24.47
N GLU A 81 -1.95 1.68 25.79
CA GLU A 81 -0.95 2.54 26.41
C GLU A 81 0.47 2.18 25.95
N THR A 82 0.70 0.91 25.62
CA THR A 82 1.98 0.43 25.10
C THR A 82 2.26 0.94 23.67
N TRP A 83 1.25 1.42 22.95
CA TRP A 83 1.38 1.92 21.57
C TRP A 83 1.84 3.39 21.52
N ASN A 84 1.91 4.07 22.66
CA ASN A 84 2.21 5.50 22.74
C ASN A 84 3.69 5.85 22.57
N LYS A 85 4.62 5.01 23.05
CA LYS A 85 6.03 5.37 23.16
C LYS A 85 6.84 5.00 21.93
N HIS A 86 6.71 3.76 21.50
CA HIS A 86 7.49 3.20 20.39
C HIS A 86 6.54 2.42 19.50
N TRP A 87 6.22 2.98 18.34
CA TRP A 87 5.46 2.32 17.30
C TRP A 87 6.38 2.13 16.09
N PRO A 88 6.46 0.91 15.49
CA PRO A 88 7.36 0.62 14.39
C PRO A 88 6.93 1.30 13.10
N GLY A 89 7.87 1.42 12.16
CA GLY A 89 7.65 1.98 10.86
C GLY A 89 7.51 3.51 10.84
N ILE A 90 6.93 4.03 9.78
CA ILE A 90 6.70 5.46 9.55
C ILE A 90 5.31 5.82 10.06
N SER A 91 5.20 6.04 11.36
CA SER A 91 3.90 6.14 12.07
C SER A 91 3.02 7.31 11.63
N ASN A 92 3.59 8.41 11.13
CA ASN A 92 2.85 9.58 10.64
C ASN A 92 2.11 9.35 9.31
N ILE A 93 2.41 8.26 8.61
CA ILE A 93 1.67 7.81 7.41
C ILE A 93 1.10 6.38 7.58
N GLY A 94 1.35 5.75 8.73
CA GLY A 94 0.82 4.43 9.07
C GLY A 94 1.54 3.25 8.38
N LEU A 95 2.71 3.48 7.78
CA LEU A 95 3.46 2.47 7.04
C LEU A 95 4.40 1.69 7.97
N LEU A 96 4.23 0.36 8.01
CA LEU A 96 5.13 -0.58 8.67
C LEU A 96 6.00 -1.26 7.60
N ASN A 97 7.26 -0.81 7.47
CA ASN A 97 8.20 -1.26 6.45
C ASN A 97 9.58 -1.66 7.00
N ASP A 98 9.67 -1.86 8.30
CA ASP A 98 10.89 -2.22 9.02
C ASP A 98 10.74 -3.55 9.80
N HIS A 99 11.70 -3.87 10.65
CA HIS A 99 11.69 -5.04 11.54
C HIS A 99 11.35 -6.37 10.87
N GLY A 100 11.64 -6.51 9.57
CA GLY A 100 11.44 -7.75 8.82
C GLY A 100 9.97 -8.09 8.57
N ILE A 101 9.07 -7.10 8.63
CA ILE A 101 7.64 -7.32 8.37
C ILE A 101 7.40 -7.95 7.00
N GLY A 102 8.13 -7.51 5.98
CA GLY A 102 8.02 -8.04 4.61
C GLY A 102 8.30 -9.54 4.51
N GLN A 103 8.99 -10.13 5.50
CA GLN A 103 9.29 -11.56 5.58
C GLN A 103 8.60 -12.23 6.79
N SER A 104 7.57 -11.58 7.36
CA SER A 104 6.79 -12.14 8.46
C SER A 104 5.84 -13.25 8.00
N GLU A 105 5.45 -14.12 8.95
CA GLU A 105 4.38 -15.10 8.72
C GLU A 105 3.08 -14.44 8.24
N PHE A 106 2.79 -13.25 8.77
CA PHE A 106 1.65 -12.42 8.37
C PHE A 106 1.65 -12.12 6.87
N MET A 107 2.75 -11.55 6.36
CA MET A 107 2.83 -11.17 4.94
C MET A 107 2.87 -12.38 4.03
N TRP A 108 3.60 -13.44 4.41
CA TRP A 108 3.66 -14.67 3.61
C TRP A 108 2.33 -15.42 3.58
N TYR A 109 1.58 -15.42 4.69
CA TYR A 109 0.25 -16.02 4.74
C TYR A 109 -0.71 -15.39 3.71
N ILE A 110 -0.71 -14.04 3.60
CA ILE A 110 -1.60 -13.33 2.68
C ILE A 110 -1.10 -13.45 1.24
N ARG A 111 0.20 -13.27 0.98
CA ARG A 111 0.79 -13.45 -0.37
C ARG A 111 0.56 -14.82 -0.96
N GLY A 112 0.55 -15.85 -0.12
CA GLY A 112 0.32 -17.23 -0.52
C GLY A 112 -1.12 -17.56 -0.86
N LYS A 113 -2.08 -16.63 -0.72
CA LYS A 113 -3.49 -16.91 -1.04
C LYS A 113 -3.70 -17.05 -2.55
N PRO A 114 -4.35 -18.15 -3.00
CA PRO A 114 -4.59 -18.38 -4.41
C PRO A 114 -5.33 -17.25 -5.10
N ASN A 115 -6.31 -16.63 -4.41
CA ASN A 115 -7.10 -15.54 -4.96
C ASN A 115 -6.27 -14.25 -5.16
N VAL A 116 -5.25 -13.99 -4.34
CA VAL A 116 -4.32 -12.88 -4.56
C VAL A 116 -3.55 -13.11 -5.87
N LYS A 117 -2.92 -14.29 -6.00
CA LYS A 117 -2.20 -14.65 -7.23
C LYS A 117 -3.12 -14.63 -8.45
N LYS A 118 -4.36 -15.13 -8.33
CA LYS A 118 -5.35 -15.16 -9.41
C LYS A 118 -5.60 -13.78 -10.00
N VAL A 119 -5.80 -12.76 -9.16
CA VAL A 119 -6.00 -11.36 -9.60
C VAL A 119 -4.80 -10.87 -10.40
N PHE A 120 -3.58 -10.97 -9.85
CA PHE A 120 -2.39 -10.49 -10.56
C PHE A 120 -2.10 -11.28 -11.83
N SER A 121 -2.41 -12.59 -11.85
CA SER A 121 -2.28 -13.40 -13.07
C SER A 121 -3.21 -12.93 -14.20
N HIS A 122 -4.44 -12.50 -13.86
CA HIS A 122 -5.36 -11.94 -14.85
C HIS A 122 -4.95 -10.53 -15.31
N ILE A 123 -4.48 -9.69 -14.38
CA ILE A 123 -3.99 -8.33 -14.71
C ILE A 123 -2.84 -8.40 -15.72
N TRP A 124 -1.91 -9.32 -15.52
CA TRP A 124 -0.69 -9.45 -16.35
C TRP A 124 -0.80 -10.51 -17.45
N ASN A 125 -1.90 -11.25 -17.49
CA ASN A 125 -2.06 -12.41 -18.38
C ASN A 125 -0.86 -13.36 -18.28
N SER A 126 -0.39 -13.63 -17.05
CA SER A 126 0.77 -14.47 -16.77
C SER A 126 0.60 -15.20 -15.43
N ASN A 127 1.04 -16.46 -15.38
CA ASN A 127 1.11 -17.25 -14.15
C ASN A 127 2.51 -17.24 -13.51
N GLU A 128 3.51 -16.75 -14.24
CA GLU A 128 4.89 -16.63 -13.75
C GLU A 128 5.09 -15.23 -13.16
N LEU A 129 4.86 -15.13 -11.85
CA LEU A 129 4.87 -13.87 -11.11
C LEU A 129 5.91 -13.88 -10.01
N PHE A 130 6.62 -12.78 -9.86
CA PHE A 130 7.38 -12.44 -8.66
C PHE A 130 6.56 -11.54 -7.76
N THR A 131 6.52 -11.84 -6.45
CA THR A 131 5.87 -10.99 -5.45
C THR A 131 6.85 -10.00 -4.84
N SER A 132 6.37 -8.82 -4.44
CA SER A 132 7.13 -7.87 -3.63
C SER A 132 7.39 -8.40 -2.22
N PHE A 133 8.44 -7.90 -1.58
CA PHE A 133 8.70 -8.12 -0.14
C PHE A 133 8.27 -6.90 0.68
N ASP A 134 7.15 -6.33 0.26
CA ASP A 134 6.56 -5.13 0.84
C ASP A 134 6.03 -5.36 2.26
N GLY A 135 5.74 -4.28 2.96
CA GLY A 135 5.29 -4.28 4.34
C GLY A 135 3.78 -4.18 4.51
N ALA A 136 3.37 -3.49 5.56
CA ALA A 136 1.97 -3.37 5.94
C ALA A 136 1.59 -1.92 6.28
N GLY A 137 0.31 -1.62 6.24
CA GLY A 137 -0.25 -0.41 6.83
C GLY A 137 -0.92 -0.73 8.16
N CYS A 138 -0.47 -0.08 9.23
CA CYS A 138 -0.97 -0.29 10.59
C CYS A 138 -1.36 1.05 11.21
N PHE A 139 -2.65 1.36 11.18
CA PHE A 139 -3.19 2.65 11.59
C PHE A 139 -3.83 2.54 12.96
N ARG A 140 -3.20 3.22 13.95
CA ARG A 140 -3.74 3.29 15.30
C ARG A 140 -5.01 4.13 15.33
N ASP A 141 -5.93 3.82 16.25
CA ASP A 141 -7.18 4.58 16.40
C ASP A 141 -6.90 5.96 17.00
N TRP A 142 -6.79 6.96 16.14
CA TRP A 142 -6.50 8.35 16.54
C TRP A 142 -7.65 9.01 17.33
N HIS A 143 -8.82 8.37 17.41
CA HIS A 143 -9.89 8.84 18.30
C HIS A 143 -9.51 8.60 19.77
N LEU A 144 -8.73 7.56 20.04
CA LEU A 144 -8.19 7.27 21.38
C LEU A 144 -7.03 8.23 21.73
N ASN A 145 -6.19 8.54 20.75
CA ASN A 145 -5.06 9.46 20.92
C ASN A 145 -4.84 10.28 19.64
N LYS A 146 -5.10 11.57 19.72
CA LYS A 146 -5.01 12.50 18.58
C LYS A 146 -3.62 12.54 17.91
N THR A 147 -2.56 12.20 18.65
CA THR A 147 -1.18 12.14 18.09
C THR A 147 -0.98 11.00 17.12
N TRP A 148 -1.89 10.03 17.07
CA TRP A 148 -1.85 8.90 16.15
C TRP A 148 -2.47 9.19 14.77
N LYS A 149 -3.08 10.38 14.63
CA LYS A 149 -3.68 10.79 13.36
C LYS A 149 -2.61 10.92 12.29
N THR A 150 -2.76 10.14 11.22
CA THR A 150 -1.82 10.16 10.10
C THR A 150 -1.99 11.41 9.22
N GLN A 151 -0.98 11.70 8.40
CA GLN A 151 -1.02 12.79 7.45
C GLN A 151 -1.97 12.49 6.28
N SER A 152 -2.49 13.55 5.67
CA SER A 152 -3.27 13.52 4.43
C SER A 152 -2.70 14.51 3.41
N GLY A 153 -3.17 14.42 2.16
CA GLY A 153 -2.84 15.41 1.13
C GLY A 153 -1.41 15.34 0.59
N TRP A 154 -0.67 14.26 0.84
CA TRP A 154 0.67 14.01 0.30
C TRP A 154 0.58 13.21 -1.02
N TYR A 155 -0.13 13.80 -2.00
CA TYR A 155 -0.37 13.15 -3.28
C TYR A 155 0.93 12.91 -4.05
N HIS A 156 1.04 11.71 -4.60
CA HIS A 156 2.22 11.26 -5.34
C HIS A 156 1.85 10.21 -6.40
N CYS A 157 2.78 9.96 -7.29
CA CYS A 157 2.89 8.72 -8.06
C CYS A 157 4.11 7.94 -7.59
N ASP A 158 4.05 6.62 -7.68
CA ASP A 158 5.16 5.74 -7.30
C ASP A 158 5.92 5.21 -8.52
N GLN A 159 5.99 6.00 -9.57
CA GLN A 159 6.68 5.69 -10.78
C GLN A 159 7.28 6.95 -11.39
N ASN A 160 8.56 6.90 -11.78
CA ASN A 160 9.27 8.03 -12.37
C ASN A 160 8.93 8.16 -13.85
N PRO A 161 8.29 9.26 -14.31
CA PRO A 161 7.83 9.40 -15.69
C PRO A 161 8.98 9.48 -16.71
N PHE A 162 10.19 9.88 -16.30
CA PHE A 162 11.35 9.97 -17.19
C PHE A 162 12.02 8.62 -17.42
N ARG A 163 12.08 7.78 -16.38
CA ARG A 163 12.76 6.48 -16.44
C ARG A 163 11.83 5.31 -16.73
N LYS A 164 10.57 5.44 -16.32
CA LYS A 164 9.56 4.39 -16.42
C LYS A 164 8.26 4.98 -16.97
N PRO A 165 8.21 5.40 -18.25
CA PRO A 165 7.05 6.07 -18.85
C PRO A 165 5.84 5.14 -19.02
N ASP A 166 6.10 3.87 -19.25
CA ASP A 166 5.08 2.85 -19.52
C ASP A 166 4.59 2.16 -18.23
N ARG A 167 3.51 1.40 -18.33
CA ARG A 167 2.98 0.61 -17.22
C ARG A 167 3.95 -0.50 -16.84
N CYS A 168 4.57 -0.42 -15.68
CA CYS A 168 5.54 -1.40 -15.21
C CYS A 168 5.24 -1.95 -13.80
N SER A 169 4.30 -1.34 -13.06
CA SER A 169 3.90 -1.84 -11.75
C SER A 169 2.41 -1.64 -11.49
N ILE A 170 1.79 -2.66 -10.93
CA ILE A 170 0.47 -2.60 -10.31
C ILE A 170 0.65 -2.86 -8.83
N GLN A 171 0.44 -1.83 -8.05
CA GLN A 171 0.47 -1.92 -6.60
C GLN A 171 -0.85 -2.46 -6.07
N GLY A 172 -0.83 -2.96 -4.85
CA GLY A 172 -2.06 -3.39 -4.19
C GLY A 172 -1.88 -3.58 -2.69
N PHE A 173 -3.01 -3.73 -2.03
CA PHE A 173 -3.06 -4.23 -0.67
C PHE A 173 -4.31 -5.08 -0.44
N VAL A 174 -4.18 -6.08 0.42
CA VAL A 174 -5.34 -6.77 0.99
C VAL A 174 -5.74 -6.05 2.26
N SER A 175 -7.00 -5.63 2.34
CA SER A 175 -7.54 -4.97 3.53
C SER A 175 -8.04 -6.00 4.54
N LEU A 176 -7.65 -5.83 5.81
CA LEU A 176 -8.14 -6.67 6.92
C LEU A 176 -9.21 -5.97 7.78
N THR A 177 -9.53 -4.73 7.42
CA THR A 177 -10.56 -3.90 8.02
C THR A 177 -11.39 -3.25 6.92
N ASP A 178 -12.60 -2.81 7.21
CA ASP A 178 -13.35 -1.97 6.29
C ASP A 178 -12.63 -0.62 6.12
N ASN A 179 -12.58 -0.11 4.89
CA ASN A 179 -12.08 1.23 4.59
C ASN A 179 -13.25 2.09 4.10
N ASP A 180 -13.59 3.07 4.89
CA ASP A 180 -14.68 4.03 4.62
C ASP A 180 -14.38 5.39 5.28
N GLU A 181 -15.35 6.27 5.32
CA GLU A 181 -15.22 7.58 5.95
C GLU A 181 -14.94 7.53 7.45
N SER A 182 -15.21 6.41 8.12
CA SER A 182 -14.95 6.23 9.56
C SER A 182 -13.53 5.75 9.88
N THR A 183 -12.85 5.15 8.89
CA THR A 183 -11.49 4.58 9.05
C THR A 183 -10.45 5.33 8.22
N GLY A 184 -10.87 6.06 7.20
CA GLY A 184 -10.01 6.56 6.15
C GLY A 184 -9.58 5.45 5.19
N GLY A 185 -8.62 5.72 4.31
CA GLY A 185 -8.20 4.74 3.32
C GLY A 185 -7.30 5.30 2.24
N LEU A 186 -7.17 4.52 1.17
CA LEU A 186 -6.55 4.96 -0.07
C LEU A 186 -7.44 6.03 -0.70
N VAL A 187 -6.83 7.12 -1.08
CA VAL A 187 -7.43 8.17 -1.89
C VAL A 187 -6.76 8.16 -3.25
N ILE A 188 -7.54 8.13 -4.32
CA ILE A 188 -7.02 8.08 -5.68
C ILE A 188 -7.67 9.16 -6.56
N VAL A 189 -6.89 9.69 -7.48
CA VAL A 189 -7.37 10.55 -8.56
C VAL A 189 -7.67 9.66 -9.77
N ARG A 190 -8.94 9.37 -9.97
CA ARG A 190 -9.40 8.52 -11.08
C ARG A 190 -8.88 9.03 -12.41
N ASP A 191 -8.50 8.11 -13.30
CA ASP A 191 -8.02 8.37 -14.67
C ASP A 191 -6.67 9.10 -14.76
N SER A 192 -6.02 9.48 -13.64
CA SER A 192 -4.78 10.24 -13.65
C SER A 192 -3.58 9.50 -14.29
N HIS A 193 -3.59 8.17 -14.27
CA HIS A 193 -2.56 7.36 -14.95
C HIS A 193 -2.50 7.60 -16.46
N LYS A 194 -3.61 8.05 -17.08
CA LYS A 194 -3.68 8.35 -18.53
C LYS A 194 -2.84 9.58 -18.92
N ASN A 195 -2.67 10.51 -17.98
CA ASN A 195 -1.90 11.74 -18.16
C ASN A 195 -0.56 11.71 -17.41
N PHE A 196 -0.12 10.54 -17.00
CA PHE A 196 1.10 10.38 -16.20
C PHE A 196 2.34 10.97 -16.90
N ILE A 197 2.47 10.76 -18.20
CA ILE A 197 3.62 11.26 -18.99
C ILE A 197 3.70 12.80 -18.99
N ASP A 198 2.58 13.49 -18.82
CA ASP A 198 2.55 14.96 -18.79
C ASP A 198 3.30 15.53 -17.56
N LEU A 199 3.53 14.71 -16.54
CA LEU A 199 4.34 15.10 -15.39
C LEU A 199 5.77 15.45 -15.80
N GLN A 200 6.30 14.92 -16.90
CA GLN A 200 7.62 15.29 -17.44
C GLN A 200 7.74 16.79 -17.77
N PHE A 201 6.63 17.46 -18.05
CA PHE A 201 6.62 18.90 -18.35
C PHE A 201 6.53 19.79 -17.11
N ILE A 202 6.27 19.19 -15.93
CA ILE A 202 5.92 19.92 -14.73
C ILE A 202 6.92 19.66 -13.59
N VAL A 203 7.43 18.42 -13.48
CA VAL A 203 8.40 18.05 -12.47
C VAL A 203 9.83 18.19 -12.99
N ASP A 204 10.72 18.65 -12.12
CA ASP A 204 12.16 18.75 -12.44
C ASP A 204 12.82 17.38 -12.22
N GLU A 205 13.27 16.73 -13.30
CA GLU A 205 13.94 15.43 -13.27
C GLU A 205 15.09 15.37 -12.25
N ASN A 206 15.87 16.45 -12.13
CA ASN A 206 17.02 16.53 -11.22
C ASN A 206 16.64 16.55 -9.74
N ARG A 207 15.35 16.73 -9.44
CA ARG A 207 14.81 16.70 -8.07
C ARG A 207 14.14 15.37 -7.72
N LEU A 208 14.01 14.46 -8.70
CA LEU A 208 13.41 13.16 -8.48
C LEU A 208 14.46 12.16 -7.98
N TRP A 209 14.19 11.61 -6.80
CA TRP A 209 14.96 10.51 -6.24
C TRP A 209 14.13 9.24 -6.31
N GLY A 210 14.61 8.26 -7.09
CA GLY A 210 13.86 7.00 -7.25
C GLY A 210 12.56 7.21 -8.04
N ASP A 211 11.54 6.50 -7.62
CA ASP A 211 10.23 6.42 -8.30
C ASP A 211 9.12 7.21 -7.58
N PHE A 212 9.39 7.75 -6.40
CA PHE A 212 8.43 8.61 -5.69
C PHE A 212 8.40 10.00 -6.33
N VAL A 213 7.25 10.37 -6.90
CA VAL A 213 7.03 11.66 -7.55
C VAL A 213 5.95 12.43 -6.80
N SER A 214 6.35 13.39 -5.99
CA SER A 214 5.40 14.29 -5.31
C SER A 214 4.67 15.15 -6.34
N ILE A 215 3.35 15.25 -6.22
CA ILE A 215 2.53 16.05 -7.13
C ILE A 215 2.63 17.53 -6.74
N PRO A 216 2.99 18.43 -7.70
CA PRO A 216 3.06 19.86 -7.47
C PRO A 216 1.70 20.49 -7.07
N ASP A 217 1.75 21.57 -6.29
CA ASP A 217 0.56 22.23 -5.76
C ASP A 217 -0.38 22.71 -6.87
N GLU A 218 0.15 23.16 -8.02
CA GLU A 218 -0.64 23.63 -9.16
C GLU A 218 -1.51 22.51 -9.79
N ILE A 219 -1.06 21.26 -9.66
CA ILE A 219 -1.86 20.09 -10.06
C ILE A 219 -2.84 19.73 -8.96
N ILE A 220 -2.35 19.75 -7.71
CA ILE A 220 -3.15 19.40 -6.53
C ILE A 220 -4.45 20.23 -6.47
N GLU A 221 -4.39 21.50 -6.81
CA GLU A 221 -5.58 22.40 -6.84
C GLU A 221 -6.65 22.02 -7.88
N ARG A 222 -6.30 21.15 -8.85
CA ARG A 222 -7.17 20.77 -9.98
C ARG A 222 -7.64 19.32 -9.94
N ILE A 223 -7.13 18.52 -9.00
CA ILE A 223 -7.51 17.12 -8.89
C ILE A 223 -8.79 16.95 -8.06
N HIS A 224 -9.51 15.88 -8.34
CA HIS A 224 -10.71 15.49 -7.62
C HIS A 224 -10.52 14.09 -7.02
N PRO A 225 -9.81 14.01 -5.88
CA PRO A 225 -9.51 12.74 -5.25
C PRO A 225 -10.76 12.14 -4.62
N ARG A 226 -10.83 10.82 -4.63
CA ARG A 226 -11.92 10.07 -4.01
C ARG A 226 -11.39 8.98 -3.08
N LEU A 227 -12.10 8.75 -1.99
CA LEU A 227 -11.82 7.63 -1.11
C LEU A 227 -12.21 6.31 -1.79
N VAL A 228 -11.29 5.36 -1.82
CA VAL A 228 -11.55 3.99 -2.28
C VAL A 228 -12.13 3.19 -1.12
N LYS A 229 -13.46 2.99 -1.13
CA LYS A 229 -14.17 2.23 -0.09
C LYS A 229 -14.11 0.74 -0.41
N CYS A 230 -13.67 -0.05 0.59
CA CYS A 230 -13.58 -1.50 0.46
C CYS A 230 -13.96 -2.19 1.77
N LYS A 231 -14.15 -3.50 1.72
CA LYS A 231 -14.45 -4.34 2.88
C LYS A 231 -13.20 -5.11 3.33
N ALA A 232 -13.21 -5.55 4.58
CA ALA A 232 -12.25 -6.52 5.05
C ALA A 232 -12.27 -7.77 4.14
N GLY A 233 -11.10 -8.24 3.74
CA GLY A 233 -10.94 -9.35 2.81
C GLY A 233 -10.88 -8.96 1.33
N ASP A 234 -11.03 -7.68 0.96
CA ASP A 234 -10.84 -7.21 -0.40
C ASP A 234 -9.36 -6.98 -0.74
N LEU A 235 -9.00 -7.18 -2.01
CA LEU A 235 -7.75 -6.72 -2.60
C LEU A 235 -8.01 -5.47 -3.45
N ILE A 236 -7.39 -4.38 -3.08
CA ILE A 236 -7.39 -3.14 -3.83
C ILE A 236 -6.09 -3.10 -4.63
N VAL A 237 -6.20 -2.79 -5.93
CA VAL A 237 -5.03 -2.60 -6.81
C VAL A 237 -5.11 -1.26 -7.51
N TRP A 238 -3.95 -0.67 -7.81
CA TRP A 238 -3.85 0.56 -8.61
C TRP A 238 -2.59 0.59 -9.44
N ASP A 239 -2.67 1.27 -10.57
CA ASP A 239 -1.53 1.53 -11.44
C ASP A 239 -0.59 2.51 -10.72
N SER A 240 0.71 2.19 -10.65
CA SER A 240 1.72 3.03 -9.98
C SER A 240 1.86 4.44 -10.55
N ARG A 241 1.34 4.67 -11.75
CA ARG A 241 1.24 5.97 -12.42
C ARG A 241 0.06 6.82 -11.93
N SER A 242 -0.88 6.24 -11.19
CA SER A 242 -2.04 6.96 -10.66
C SER A 242 -1.65 7.87 -9.51
N ILE A 243 -2.17 9.09 -9.50
CA ILE A 243 -2.01 10.02 -8.38
C ILE A 243 -2.83 9.50 -7.19
N HIS A 244 -2.16 9.29 -6.07
CA HIS A 244 -2.80 8.76 -4.87
C HIS A 244 -2.13 9.23 -3.57
N CYS A 245 -2.79 8.96 -2.46
CA CYS A 245 -2.23 9.01 -1.11
C CYS A 245 -3.12 8.23 -0.13
N ASN A 246 -2.73 8.16 1.13
CA ASN A 246 -3.61 7.74 2.21
C ASN A 246 -4.22 8.95 2.93
N THR A 247 -5.46 8.80 3.43
CA THR A 247 -6.11 9.79 4.29
C THR A 247 -6.56 9.15 5.60
N PRO A 248 -6.44 9.83 6.74
CA PRO A 248 -7.11 9.42 7.96
C PRO A 248 -8.63 9.60 7.83
N ALA A 249 -9.39 9.01 8.73
CA ALA A 249 -10.82 9.26 8.84
C ALA A 249 -11.11 10.77 8.96
N PRO A 250 -12.03 11.34 8.15
CA PRO A 250 -12.38 12.76 8.26
C PRO A 250 -13.26 13.06 9.47
N ILE A 251 -14.02 12.05 9.94
CA ILE A 251 -15.04 12.22 10.96
C ILE A 251 -14.49 11.83 12.31
N ASP A 252 -14.59 12.74 13.28
CA ASP A 252 -14.36 12.46 14.69
C ASP A 252 -15.61 11.73 15.25
N LYS A 253 -15.89 10.53 14.73
CA LYS A 253 -16.94 9.68 15.31
C LYS A 253 -16.44 9.15 16.65
N GLN A 254 -17.08 9.53 17.72
CA GLN A 254 -16.98 8.77 18.96
C GLN A 254 -17.47 7.36 18.65
N LYS A 255 -16.57 6.38 18.71
CA LYS A 255 -16.97 4.96 18.73
C LYS A 255 -17.94 4.78 19.90
N ASP A 256 -19.02 4.10 19.62
CA ASP A 256 -19.88 3.62 20.70
C ASP A 256 -19.01 2.79 21.67
N ASN A 257 -18.84 3.29 22.89
CA ASN A 257 -17.96 2.71 23.92
C ASN A 257 -18.36 1.27 24.32
N SER A 258 -19.34 0.68 23.67
CA SER A 258 -19.81 -0.69 23.91
C SER A 258 -18.91 -1.78 23.27
N LEU A 259 -17.99 -1.42 22.38
CA LEU A 259 -17.04 -2.37 21.78
C LEU A 259 -15.72 -2.34 22.55
N SER A 260 -15.59 -3.26 23.49
CA SER A 260 -14.50 -3.40 24.46
C SER A 260 -13.19 -3.99 23.91
N GLU A 261 -13.00 -4.07 22.60
CA GLU A 261 -11.75 -4.58 22.03
C GLU A 261 -10.94 -3.42 21.42
N PHE A 262 -9.80 -3.14 22.04
CA PHE A 262 -8.81 -2.24 21.48
C PHE A 262 -8.25 -2.84 20.18
N GLN A 263 -8.59 -2.21 19.05
CA GLN A 263 -8.16 -2.65 17.72
C GLN A 263 -7.51 -1.51 16.98
N LEU A 264 -6.62 -1.86 16.04
CA LEU A 264 -6.14 -0.90 15.05
C LEU A 264 -7.32 -0.42 14.21
N LEU A 265 -7.33 0.87 13.91
CA LEU A 265 -8.39 1.49 13.11
C LEU A 265 -8.43 0.90 11.70
N ARG A 266 -7.24 0.66 11.12
CA ARG A 266 -7.08 0.08 9.79
C ARG A 266 -5.84 -0.79 9.72
N ILE A 267 -5.95 -1.92 9.03
CA ILE A 267 -4.86 -2.86 8.77
C ILE A 267 -4.90 -3.23 7.29
N VAL A 268 -3.78 -3.08 6.61
CA VAL A 268 -3.61 -3.51 5.22
C VAL A 268 -2.27 -4.23 5.03
N ALA A 269 -2.24 -5.24 4.16
CA ALA A 269 -1.03 -5.93 3.74
C ALA A 269 -0.68 -5.53 2.32
N TYR A 270 0.44 -4.82 2.10
CA TYR A 270 0.84 -4.40 0.76
C TYR A 270 1.38 -5.56 -0.05
N ILE A 271 0.89 -5.71 -1.26
CA ILE A 271 1.28 -6.79 -2.18
C ILE A 271 1.33 -6.24 -3.59
N CYS A 272 2.47 -6.45 -4.24
CA CYS A 272 2.63 -6.22 -5.65
C CYS A 272 3.18 -7.49 -6.30
N MET A 273 2.70 -7.81 -7.50
CA MET A 273 3.24 -8.92 -8.28
C MET A 273 3.49 -8.45 -9.71
N SER A 274 4.67 -8.78 -10.24
CA SER A 274 5.05 -8.47 -11.61
C SER A 274 5.42 -9.74 -12.36
N PRO A 275 5.11 -9.83 -13.67
CA PRO A 275 5.38 -11.03 -14.46
C PRO A 275 6.88 -11.17 -14.77
N LEU A 276 7.35 -12.40 -14.83
CA LEU A 276 8.74 -12.72 -15.16
C LEU A 276 9.16 -12.11 -16.51
N SER A 277 8.23 -11.96 -17.45
CA SER A 277 8.49 -11.36 -18.77
C SER A 277 8.95 -9.88 -18.71
N MET A 278 8.79 -9.21 -17.57
CA MET A 278 9.26 -7.84 -17.32
C MET A 278 10.59 -7.81 -16.56
N PHE A 279 11.20 -8.97 -16.32
CA PHE A 279 12.50 -9.03 -15.65
C PHE A 279 13.59 -8.47 -16.55
N GLU A 280 14.37 -7.56 -16.01
CA GLU A 280 15.60 -7.04 -16.62
C GLU A 280 16.71 -7.07 -15.57
N PRO A 281 17.93 -7.52 -15.92
CA PRO A 281 19.10 -7.41 -15.06
C PRO A 281 19.39 -5.94 -14.70
N ASP A 282 19.76 -5.66 -13.45
CA ASP A 282 20.16 -4.30 -13.08
C ASP A 282 21.66 -4.00 -13.37
N GLY A 283 22.41 -5.04 -13.72
CA GLY A 283 23.83 -4.92 -14.10
C GLY A 283 24.78 -4.56 -12.95
N VAL A 284 24.28 -4.50 -11.71
CA VAL A 284 25.06 -4.13 -10.52
C VAL A 284 24.94 -5.21 -9.44
N ARG A 285 23.74 -5.61 -9.08
CA ARG A 285 23.47 -6.60 -8.03
C ARG A 285 23.22 -8.00 -8.59
N TYR A 286 22.76 -8.07 -9.84
CA TYR A 286 22.49 -9.30 -10.58
C TYR A 286 22.57 -9.05 -12.10
N GLU A 287 23.20 -10.00 -12.80
CA GLU A 287 23.36 -9.97 -14.27
C GLU A 287 22.38 -10.88 -15.00
N ASN A 288 21.70 -11.76 -14.27
CA ASN A 288 20.76 -12.74 -14.82
C ASN A 288 19.69 -13.15 -13.80
N LEU A 289 18.72 -13.95 -14.28
CA LEU A 289 17.58 -14.39 -13.47
C LEU A 289 18.00 -15.30 -12.30
N GLU A 290 19.05 -16.10 -12.45
CA GLU A 290 19.51 -17.03 -11.40
C GLU A 290 20.10 -16.23 -10.23
N GLU A 291 20.99 -15.30 -10.50
CA GLU A 291 21.55 -14.39 -9.49
C GLU A 291 20.46 -13.56 -8.81
N PHE A 292 19.45 -13.11 -9.58
CA PHE A 292 18.31 -12.42 -9.00
C PHE A 292 17.51 -13.31 -8.04
N ARG A 293 17.33 -14.60 -8.37
CA ARG A 293 16.67 -15.56 -7.47
C ARG A 293 17.48 -15.79 -6.20
N GLU A 294 18.80 -15.93 -6.30
CA GLU A 294 19.70 -16.06 -5.16
C GLU A 294 19.61 -14.81 -4.25
N LEU A 295 19.63 -13.60 -4.83
CA LEU A 295 19.44 -12.36 -4.09
C LEU A 295 18.09 -12.32 -3.36
N ARG A 296 17.03 -12.83 -3.98
CA ARG A 296 15.72 -12.93 -3.32
C ARG A 296 15.75 -13.90 -2.13
N GLU A 297 16.44 -15.02 -2.25
CA GLU A 297 16.60 -15.99 -1.15
C GLU A 297 17.39 -15.36 0.01
N ASP A 298 18.43 -14.58 -0.29
CA ASP A 298 19.17 -13.81 0.71
C ASP A 298 18.25 -12.83 1.45
N PHE A 299 17.40 -12.11 0.74
CA PHE A 299 16.46 -11.16 1.33
C PHE A 299 15.43 -11.85 2.24
N VAL A 300 14.97 -13.06 1.86
CA VAL A 300 14.10 -13.88 2.72
C VAL A 300 14.85 -14.32 3.97
N ARG A 301 16.08 -14.85 3.83
CA ARG A 301 16.91 -15.31 4.94
C ARG A 301 17.24 -14.18 5.91
N ASP A 302 17.60 -13.02 5.39
CA ASP A 302 17.98 -11.84 6.18
C ASP A 302 16.78 -11.02 6.66
N ARG A 303 15.56 -11.47 6.35
CA ARG A 303 14.29 -10.84 6.69
C ARG A 303 14.19 -9.40 6.19
N THR A 304 14.71 -9.14 5.00
CA THR A 304 14.71 -7.81 4.40
C THR A 304 13.34 -7.46 3.85
N THR A 305 12.82 -6.29 4.24
CA THR A 305 11.60 -5.68 3.69
C THR A 305 11.98 -4.77 2.52
N CYS A 306 11.28 -4.92 1.40
CA CYS A 306 11.43 -4.08 0.21
C CYS A 306 10.18 -3.23 0.00
N THR A 307 10.17 -2.48 -1.09
CA THR A 307 9.02 -1.72 -1.57
C THR A 307 8.19 -2.54 -2.56
N HIS A 308 7.23 -1.88 -3.21
CA HIS A 308 6.29 -2.44 -4.18
C HIS A 308 6.92 -2.87 -5.53
N TRP A 309 8.26 -2.91 -5.65
CA TRP A 309 8.98 -3.30 -6.87
C TRP A 309 9.46 -4.75 -6.80
N PRO A 310 8.67 -5.75 -7.29
CA PRO A 310 9.02 -7.17 -7.15
C PRO A 310 10.30 -7.58 -7.87
N LEU A 311 10.61 -6.90 -8.97
CA LEU A 311 11.74 -7.22 -9.85
C LEU A 311 12.98 -6.36 -9.59
N GLU A 312 12.89 -5.33 -8.75
CA GLU A 312 14.00 -4.43 -8.45
C GLU A 312 14.53 -4.56 -7.02
N LEU A 313 13.76 -5.16 -6.11
CA LEU A 313 14.12 -5.38 -4.69
C LEU A 313 14.69 -4.11 -4.01
N ILE A 314 14.00 -2.99 -4.19
CA ILE A 314 14.38 -1.72 -3.58
C ILE A 314 13.99 -1.72 -2.11
N THR A 315 14.95 -1.50 -1.23
CA THR A 315 14.69 -1.39 0.21
C THR A 315 14.20 0.01 0.60
N ALA A 316 13.50 0.11 1.72
CA ALA A 316 13.01 1.39 2.22
C ALA A 316 14.14 2.40 2.46
N SER A 317 15.33 1.94 2.86
CA SER A 317 16.51 2.79 3.02
C SER A 317 17.01 3.43 1.72
N MET A 318 16.71 2.83 0.56
CA MET A 318 17.07 3.40 -0.75
C MET A 318 16.02 4.41 -1.25
N TYR A 319 14.83 4.45 -0.64
CA TYR A 319 13.71 5.30 -1.07
C TYR A 319 13.69 6.67 -0.39
N PHE A 320 14.30 6.78 0.80
CA PHE A 320 14.22 7.97 1.66
C PHE A 320 15.57 8.68 1.87
N TYR A 321 16.60 8.32 1.10
CA TYR A 321 17.90 8.98 1.07
C TYR A 321 18.19 9.57 -0.36
#